data_229d8bdb36b25264f13df4f44c1c3dd4
#
_entry.id   229d8bdb36b25264f13df4f44c1c3dd4
#
_cell.length_a   1.000
_cell.length_b   1.000
_cell.length_c   1.000
_cell.angle_alpha   90.00
_cell.angle_beta   90.00
_cell.angle_gamma   90.00
#
_symmetry.space_group_name_H-M   'P 1'
#
loop_
_entity.id
_entity.type
_entity.pdbx_description
1 polymer ?
#
loop_
_entity_poly.entity_id
_entity_poly.type
_entity_poly.pdbx_seq_one_letter_code
_entity_poly.pdbx_strand_id
1 'polypeptide(L)'
;MEIGVYTFADLGTHPVSKTSITPRQRMLNLIEEMKVADQLGLDVFAVGEHHRPDYLISSPTVVLGAAAVKTKNIKLSSAVTVLSSDDPVRVFQQFAEVDLLSGGRAEIMAGRGSFI
;
A
#
# COMPACT_ATOMS: atom_id res chain seq x y z
N MET A 1 5.15 16.93 13.51
CA MET A 1 5.60 15.53 13.33
C MET A 1 4.48 14.78 12.64
N GLU A 2 4.79 14.04 11.60
CA GLU A 2 3.82 13.18 10.92
C GLU A 2 3.94 11.75 11.45
N ILE A 3 2.80 11.09 11.64
CA ILE A 3 2.73 9.71 12.13
C ILE A 3 1.96 8.87 11.13
N GLY A 4 2.52 7.74 10.76
CA GLY A 4 1.89 6.83 9.82
C GLY A 4 2.13 5.37 10.16
N VAL A 5 1.49 4.52 9.39
CA VAL A 5 1.65 3.07 9.45
C VAL A 5 1.99 2.53 8.07
N TYR A 6 2.61 1.37 8.02
CA TYR A 6 2.85 0.67 6.76
C TYR A 6 2.63 -0.84 6.91
N THR A 7 2.40 -1.50 5.79
CA THR A 7 2.21 -2.96 5.74
C THR A 7 2.68 -3.53 4.41
N PHE A 8 3.00 -4.81 4.42
CA PHE A 8 3.28 -5.60 3.23
C PHE A 8 2.08 -6.45 2.77
N ALA A 9 0.95 -6.34 3.47
CA ALA A 9 -0.22 -7.20 3.29
C ALA A 9 0.15 -8.69 3.34
N ASP A 10 0.84 -9.08 4.39
CA ASP A 10 1.26 -10.46 4.61
C ASP A 10 0.06 -11.40 4.81
N LEU A 11 0.22 -12.62 4.31
CA LEU A 11 -0.68 -13.73 4.51
C LEU A 11 -0.17 -14.61 5.65
N GLY A 12 -0.41 -14.15 6.88
CA GLY A 12 -0.07 -14.92 8.07
C GLY A 12 -1.21 -15.82 8.53
N THR A 13 -0.88 -16.84 9.31
CA THR A 13 -1.85 -17.61 10.10
C THR A 13 -2.07 -16.92 11.43
N HIS A 14 -3.31 -16.88 11.89
CA HIS A 14 -3.62 -16.35 13.21
C HIS A 14 -2.89 -17.17 14.29
N PRO A 15 -2.13 -16.55 15.19
CA PRO A 15 -1.21 -17.28 16.09
C PRO A 15 -1.92 -18.25 17.04
N VAL A 16 -3.16 -17.96 17.42
CA VAL A 16 -3.94 -18.79 18.35
C VAL A 16 -4.81 -19.79 17.61
N SER A 17 -5.69 -19.31 16.71
CA SER A 17 -6.66 -20.18 16.01
C SER A 17 -6.05 -21.00 14.89
N LYS A 18 -4.81 -20.67 14.45
CA LYS A 18 -4.13 -21.31 13.31
C LYS A 18 -4.91 -21.22 11.99
N THR A 19 -5.93 -20.36 11.92
CA THR A 19 -6.70 -20.10 10.71
C THR A 19 -6.01 -19.04 9.87
N SER A 20 -6.13 -19.14 8.55
CA SER A 20 -5.72 -18.11 7.59
C SER A 20 -6.94 -17.52 6.89
N ILE A 21 -6.86 -16.25 6.54
CA ILE A 21 -7.86 -15.61 5.69
C ILE A 21 -7.48 -15.80 4.22
N THR A 22 -8.46 -15.68 3.32
CA THR A 22 -8.18 -15.73 1.89
C THR A 22 -7.40 -14.49 1.44
N PRO A 23 -6.60 -14.57 0.36
CA PRO A 23 -5.93 -13.40 -0.22
C PRO A 23 -6.91 -12.27 -0.53
N ARG A 24 -8.08 -12.59 -1.09
CA ARG A 24 -9.13 -11.60 -1.36
C ARG A 24 -9.57 -10.88 -0.08
N GLN A 25 -9.85 -11.63 0.98
CA GLN A 25 -10.27 -11.04 2.25
C GLN A 25 -9.18 -10.16 2.85
N ARG A 26 -7.91 -10.58 2.77
CA ARG A 26 -6.77 -9.78 3.25
C ARG A 26 -6.68 -8.44 2.52
N MET A 27 -6.87 -8.43 1.19
CA MET A 27 -6.86 -7.20 0.40
C MET A 27 -8.03 -6.27 0.75
N LEU A 28 -9.23 -6.81 0.96
CA LEU A 28 -10.38 -6.02 1.40
C LEU A 28 -10.16 -5.43 2.80
N ASN A 29 -9.60 -6.22 3.72
CA ASN A 29 -9.24 -5.75 5.05
C ASN A 29 -8.23 -4.60 4.98
N LEU A 30 -7.25 -4.67 4.08
CA LEU A 30 -6.26 -3.62 3.89
C LEU A 30 -6.92 -2.28 3.51
N ILE A 31 -7.89 -2.29 2.61
CA ILE A 31 -8.63 -1.07 2.25
C ILE A 31 -9.40 -0.52 3.47
N GLU A 32 -10.00 -1.38 4.28
CA GLU A 32 -10.66 -0.94 5.51
C GLU A 32 -9.67 -0.40 6.55
N GLU A 33 -8.50 -1.01 6.69
CA GLU A 33 -7.41 -0.49 7.54
C GLU A 33 -7.00 0.93 7.12
N MET A 34 -6.86 1.19 5.82
CA MET A 34 -6.55 2.52 5.30
C MET A 34 -7.67 3.54 5.60
N LYS A 35 -8.93 3.13 5.46
CA LYS A 35 -10.08 3.97 5.82
C LYS A 35 -10.11 4.32 7.31
N VAL A 36 -9.88 3.33 8.17
CA VAL A 36 -9.81 3.55 9.62
C VAL A 36 -8.66 4.49 9.98
N ALA A 37 -7.47 4.29 9.39
CA ALA A 37 -6.33 5.16 9.60
C ALA A 37 -6.64 6.63 9.20
N ASP A 38 -7.30 6.83 8.07
CA ASP A 38 -7.76 8.15 7.61
C ASP A 38 -8.76 8.78 8.61
N GLN A 39 -9.74 8.01 9.06
CA GLN A 39 -10.75 8.46 10.02
C GLN A 39 -10.15 8.82 11.39
N LEU A 40 -9.11 8.13 11.79
CA LEU A 40 -8.40 8.38 13.05
C LEU A 40 -7.39 9.54 12.96
N GLY A 41 -7.20 10.12 11.78
CA GLY A 41 -6.33 11.27 11.57
C GLY A 41 -4.84 10.93 11.52
N LEU A 42 -4.47 9.71 11.13
CA LEU A 42 -3.08 9.39 10.80
C LEU A 42 -2.65 10.14 9.54
N ASP A 43 -1.38 10.53 9.49
CA ASP A 43 -0.87 11.37 8.41
C ASP A 43 -0.56 10.57 7.13
N VAL A 44 -0.04 9.35 7.28
CA VAL A 44 0.42 8.52 6.15
C VAL A 44 0.04 7.06 6.34
N PHE A 45 -0.43 6.43 5.27
CA PHE A 45 -0.48 4.98 5.14
C PHE A 45 0.38 4.54 3.97
N ALA A 46 1.33 3.64 4.24
CA ALA A 46 2.25 3.17 3.22
C ALA A 46 2.09 1.66 2.95
N VAL A 47 2.36 1.25 1.73
CA VAL A 47 2.36 -0.15 1.33
C VAL A 47 3.70 -0.53 0.70
N GLY A 48 4.24 -1.67 1.11
CA GLY A 48 5.51 -2.18 0.56
C GLY A 48 5.30 -3.07 -0.65
N GLU A 49 6.25 -3.05 -1.57
CA GLU A 49 6.28 -3.91 -2.76
C GLU A 49 7.09 -5.17 -2.49
N HIS A 50 6.47 -6.33 -2.69
CA HIS A 50 7.13 -7.64 -2.59
C HIS A 50 6.64 -8.57 -3.69
N HIS A 51 7.57 -9.34 -4.25
CA HIS A 51 7.31 -10.32 -5.30
C HIS A 51 7.41 -11.74 -4.74
N ARG A 52 6.61 -12.02 -3.70
CA ARG A 52 6.60 -13.29 -2.97
C ARG A 52 5.17 -13.74 -2.72
N PRO A 53 4.92 -15.06 -2.63
CA PRO A 53 3.56 -15.59 -2.43
C PRO A 53 2.96 -15.27 -1.04
N ASP A 54 3.79 -14.97 -0.06
CA ASP A 54 3.40 -14.64 1.31
C ASP A 54 3.06 -13.16 1.51
N TYR A 55 3.30 -12.31 0.50
CA TYR A 55 2.93 -10.90 0.48
C TYR A 55 2.07 -10.58 -0.73
N LEU A 56 0.97 -9.86 -0.52
CA LEU A 56 -0.02 -9.67 -1.59
C LEU A 56 0.24 -8.46 -2.49
N ILE A 57 1.10 -7.54 -2.07
CA ILE A 57 1.32 -6.30 -2.80
C ILE A 57 2.58 -6.41 -3.66
N SER A 58 2.38 -6.66 -4.94
CA SER A 58 3.44 -6.59 -5.97
C SER A 58 3.37 -5.30 -6.80
N SER A 59 2.25 -4.58 -6.73
CA SER A 59 1.99 -3.35 -7.47
C SER A 59 1.34 -2.33 -6.54
N PRO A 60 2.13 -1.54 -5.79
CA PRO A 60 1.61 -0.59 -4.79
C PRO A 60 0.53 0.34 -5.34
N THR A 61 0.72 0.87 -6.54
CA THR A 61 -0.19 1.84 -7.15
C THR A 61 -1.61 1.32 -7.39
N VAL A 62 -1.78 0.01 -7.61
CA VAL A 62 -3.10 -0.62 -7.76
C VAL A 62 -3.88 -0.50 -6.45
N VAL A 63 -3.24 -0.79 -5.33
CA VAL A 63 -3.85 -0.72 -3.99
C VAL A 63 -4.07 0.74 -3.58
N LEU A 64 -3.07 1.58 -3.80
CA LEU A 64 -3.16 3.01 -3.49
C LEU A 64 -4.25 3.71 -4.29
N GLY A 65 -4.44 3.34 -5.57
CA GLY A 65 -5.54 3.84 -6.40
C GLY A 65 -6.92 3.47 -5.85
N ALA A 66 -7.08 2.24 -5.37
CA ALA A 66 -8.32 1.82 -4.71
C ALA A 66 -8.55 2.58 -3.39
N ALA A 67 -7.51 2.78 -2.60
CA ALA A 67 -7.57 3.54 -1.35
C ALA A 67 -7.84 5.03 -1.57
N ALA A 68 -7.32 5.61 -2.66
CA ALA A 68 -7.47 7.02 -2.99
C ALA A 68 -8.93 7.47 -3.03
N VAL A 69 -9.82 6.64 -3.57
CA VAL A 69 -11.25 6.94 -3.69
C VAL A 69 -12.05 6.54 -2.45
N LYS A 70 -11.44 5.89 -1.48
CA LYS A 70 -12.07 5.45 -0.21
C LYS A 70 -11.62 6.26 1.00
N THR A 71 -10.62 7.12 0.85
CA THR A 71 -10.05 7.96 1.90
C THR A 71 -10.14 9.43 1.52
N LYS A 72 -9.93 10.35 2.47
CA LYS A 72 -10.11 11.79 2.25
C LYS A 72 -8.87 12.62 2.55
N ASN A 73 -8.13 12.31 3.60
CA ASN A 73 -7.06 13.17 4.12
C ASN A 73 -5.70 12.49 4.18
N ILE A 74 -5.65 11.19 4.46
CA ILE A 74 -4.42 10.46 4.66
C ILE A 74 -3.57 10.42 3.39
N LYS A 75 -2.28 10.64 3.53
CA LYS A 75 -1.32 10.48 2.43
C LYS A 75 -1.13 8.99 2.13
N LEU A 76 -1.05 8.67 0.87
CA LEU A 76 -0.94 7.31 0.36
C LEU A 76 0.44 7.12 -0.26
N SER A 77 1.26 6.31 0.38
CA SER A 77 2.67 6.16 0.03
C SER A 77 3.03 4.72 -0.32
N SER A 78 4.05 4.55 -1.12
CA SER A 78 4.79 3.29 -1.15
C SER A 78 5.91 3.29 -0.11
N ALA A 79 6.23 2.10 0.42
CA ALA A 79 7.38 1.93 1.30
C ALA A 79 8.00 0.52 1.13
N VAL A 80 8.70 0.31 0.05
CA VAL A 80 9.11 1.21 -1.04
C VAL A 80 8.51 0.78 -2.38
N THR A 81 8.58 1.62 -3.42
CA THR A 81 8.49 1.19 -4.82
C THR A 81 9.86 0.72 -5.27
N VAL A 82 9.94 -0.50 -5.78
CA VAL A 82 11.21 -1.13 -6.20
C VAL A 82 11.53 -0.73 -7.63
N LEU A 83 12.36 0.29 -7.81
CA LEU A 83 12.69 0.83 -9.14
C LEU A 83 13.53 -0.12 -10.01
N SER A 84 14.09 -1.18 -9.44
CA SER A 84 14.81 -2.20 -10.20
C SER A 84 13.89 -3.23 -10.87
N SER A 85 12.63 -3.28 -10.51
CA SER A 85 11.64 -4.24 -11.03
C SER A 85 10.57 -3.61 -11.91
N ASP A 86 10.59 -2.29 -12.08
CA ASP A 86 9.60 -1.60 -12.92
C ASP A 86 10.27 -0.46 -13.72
N ASP A 87 9.64 -0.08 -14.82
CA ASP A 87 10.07 1.05 -15.63
C ASP A 87 9.78 2.37 -14.89
N PRO A 88 10.78 3.24 -14.68
CA PRO A 88 10.59 4.46 -13.91
C PRO A 88 9.60 5.45 -14.54
N VAL A 89 9.45 5.44 -15.87
CA VAL A 89 8.44 6.26 -16.55
C VAL A 89 7.03 5.76 -16.22
N ARG A 90 6.85 4.44 -16.20
CA ARG A 90 5.58 3.82 -15.80
C ARG A 90 5.25 4.09 -14.33
N VAL A 91 6.24 3.99 -13.46
CA VAL A 91 6.08 4.32 -12.04
C VAL A 91 5.60 5.78 -11.87
N PHE A 92 6.24 6.72 -12.56
CA PHE A 92 5.81 8.11 -12.56
C PHE A 92 4.35 8.27 -13.00
N GLN A 93 3.98 7.66 -14.14
CA GLN A 93 2.63 7.74 -14.68
C GLN A 93 1.58 7.17 -13.71
N GLN A 94 1.86 6.01 -13.12
CA GLN A 94 0.97 5.35 -12.17
C GLN A 94 0.77 6.19 -10.89
N PHE A 95 1.83 6.75 -10.33
CA PHE A 95 1.72 7.63 -9.17
C PHE A 95 1.03 8.95 -9.49
N ALA A 96 1.22 9.48 -10.69
CA ALA A 96 0.48 10.66 -11.14
C ALA A 96 -1.04 10.39 -11.18
N GLU A 97 -1.47 9.20 -11.61
CA GLU A 97 -2.87 8.80 -11.59
C GLU A 97 -3.40 8.66 -10.15
N VAL A 98 -2.63 8.05 -9.25
CA VAL A 98 -2.98 7.98 -7.82
C VAL A 98 -3.10 9.37 -7.22
N ASP A 99 -2.21 10.29 -7.59
CA ASP A 99 -2.24 11.68 -7.12
C ASP A 99 -3.50 12.41 -7.58
N LEU A 100 -3.87 12.26 -8.85
CA LEU A 100 -5.12 12.80 -9.37
C LEU A 100 -6.35 12.23 -8.66
N LEU A 101 -6.42 10.90 -8.48
CA LEU A 101 -7.53 10.23 -7.81
C LEU A 101 -7.66 10.61 -6.34
N SER A 102 -6.53 10.86 -5.68
CA SER A 102 -6.49 11.20 -4.26
C SER A 102 -6.59 12.70 -3.98
N GLY A 103 -6.52 13.56 -5.00
CA GLY A 103 -6.51 15.01 -4.82
C GLY A 103 -5.21 15.52 -4.20
N GLY A 104 -4.06 15.01 -4.67
CA GLY A 104 -2.73 15.48 -4.26
C GLY A 104 -2.18 14.82 -3.00
N ARG A 105 -2.59 13.57 -2.69
CA ARG A 105 -2.16 12.85 -1.49
C ARG A 105 -1.19 11.69 -1.77
N ALA A 106 -0.77 11.50 -3.01
CA ALA A 106 0.16 10.44 -3.34
C ALA A 106 1.59 10.82 -2.93
N GLU A 107 2.28 9.85 -2.33
CA GLU A 107 3.71 9.94 -2.04
C GLU A 107 4.43 8.71 -2.57
N ILE A 108 5.70 8.85 -2.86
CA ILE A 108 6.54 7.75 -3.29
C ILE A 108 7.80 7.67 -2.44
N MET A 109 8.06 6.51 -1.89
CA MET A 109 9.35 6.17 -1.36
C MET A 109 10.02 5.18 -2.33
N ALA A 110 11.02 5.67 -3.04
CA ALA A 110 11.75 4.87 -4.02
C ALA A 110 12.85 4.06 -3.34
N GLY A 111 13.01 2.81 -3.76
CA GLY A 111 14.05 1.95 -3.23
C GLY A 111 14.44 0.85 -4.21
N ARG A 112 15.46 0.08 -3.84
CA ARG A 112 15.96 -1.04 -4.65
C ARG A 112 15.33 -2.39 -4.30
N GLY A 113 14.55 -2.44 -3.19
CA GLY A 113 14.08 -3.69 -2.62
C GLY A 113 15.18 -4.45 -1.85
N SER A 114 14.79 -5.46 -1.10
CA SER A 114 15.67 -6.29 -0.28
C SER A 114 15.77 -7.74 -0.76
N PHE A 115 14.85 -8.18 -1.61
CA PHE A 115 14.81 -9.52 -2.19
C PHE A 115 14.87 -9.46 -3.71
N ILE A 116 15.54 -10.43 -4.27
CA ILE A 116 15.65 -10.62 -5.71
C ILE A 116 14.74 -11.76 -6.11
#